data_55154ab8a1e97e0e730bc86b1c9e2ffb
#
_entry.id   55154ab8a1e97e0e730bc86b1c9e2ffb
#
_cell.length_a   1.000
_cell.length_b   1.000
_cell.length_c   1.000
_cell.angle_alpha   90.00
_cell.angle_beta   90.00
_cell.angle_gamma   90.00
#
_symmetry.space_group_name_H-M   'P 1'
#
loop_
_entity.id
_entity.type
_entity.pdbx_description
1 polymer ?
#
loop_
_entity_poly.entity_id
_entity_poly.type
_entity_poly.pdbx_seq_one_letter_code
_entity_poly.pdbx_strand_id
1 'polypeptide(L)'
;MHKIIIDTDPGVDDAIAILLALAAKDEIEVVGITTVNGNVGLHYTTPNACKILTLAGRTDIPVYSGCAKPLEREPLSAEEVHGNDGLGGIGFPDVEKQPEEEFAVDFLVRKARELKGELVLVPIGPLTNLAKAIEKDPEFVNNVKEIVMMGGAEFKGNVTPTAEFNFWVDPEAAKIVFDAGFKKITMVGLDAIDNARMNPALRELLYQIDTPVSKFIYDITRVYVNESWRTEKDLGCRLCDVLAVSQLLDPSVCKVVDAYVDIETKGLCEGTSVVYRKGRYAHVQKVNCQVATYCDTKKFVEVMFGRMFPEYVEVAVQNA
;
A
#
# COMPACT_ATOMS: atom_id res chain seq x y z
N MET A 1 0.92 2.62 -20.24
CA MET A 1 0.69 1.50 -19.29
C MET A 1 1.88 1.40 -18.35
N HIS A 2 1.65 1.38 -17.03
CA HIS A 2 2.71 1.25 -16.02
C HIS A 2 2.99 -0.23 -15.79
N LYS A 3 4.25 -0.64 -15.86
CA LYS A 3 4.67 -1.98 -15.41
C LYS A 3 5.00 -1.91 -13.93
N ILE A 4 4.20 -2.57 -13.09
CA ILE A 4 4.31 -2.44 -11.65
C ILE A 4 4.65 -3.76 -10.95
N ILE A 5 5.36 -3.66 -9.84
CA ILE A 5 5.39 -4.67 -8.78
C ILE A 5 4.72 -4.06 -7.56
N ILE A 6 3.77 -4.79 -6.98
CA ILE A 6 3.17 -4.43 -5.70
C ILE A 6 3.93 -5.20 -4.61
N ASP A 7 4.55 -4.47 -3.68
CA ASP A 7 5.19 -5.04 -2.49
C ASP A 7 4.27 -4.79 -1.29
N THR A 8 3.76 -5.85 -0.66
CA THR A 8 2.55 -5.79 0.14
C THR A 8 2.57 -6.82 1.28
N ASP A 9 1.83 -6.54 2.34
CA ASP A 9 1.59 -7.44 3.47
C ASP A 9 0.10 -7.78 3.61
N PRO A 10 -0.51 -8.46 2.59
CA PRO A 10 -1.93 -8.47 2.33
C PRO A 10 -2.82 -8.59 3.57
N GLY A 11 -3.30 -7.39 3.96
CA GLY A 11 -4.38 -7.12 4.88
C GLY A 11 -5.65 -6.72 4.11
N VAL A 12 -6.57 -6.02 4.79
CA VAL A 12 -7.88 -5.68 4.25
C VAL A 12 -7.79 -4.68 3.09
N ASP A 13 -7.08 -3.56 3.25
CA ASP A 13 -6.98 -2.53 2.22
C ASP A 13 -5.92 -2.86 1.16
N ASP A 14 -4.87 -3.62 1.50
CA ASP A 14 -3.98 -4.25 0.51
C ASP A 14 -4.77 -5.08 -0.50
N ALA A 15 -5.70 -5.92 -0.01
CA ALA A 15 -6.53 -6.75 -0.87
C ALA A 15 -7.34 -5.91 -1.87
N ILE A 16 -7.90 -4.80 -1.42
CA ILE A 16 -8.67 -3.88 -2.27
C ILE A 16 -7.73 -3.15 -3.24
N ALA A 17 -6.54 -2.74 -2.79
CA ALA A 17 -5.53 -2.08 -3.62
C ALA A 17 -5.05 -3.01 -4.76
N ILE A 18 -4.78 -4.27 -4.47
CA ILE A 18 -4.44 -5.29 -5.47
C ILE A 18 -5.59 -5.45 -6.47
N LEU A 19 -6.84 -5.60 -6.00
CA LEU A 19 -8.01 -5.74 -6.86
C LEU A 19 -8.21 -4.51 -7.76
N LEU A 20 -7.98 -3.29 -7.26
CA LEU A 20 -8.01 -2.06 -8.04
C LEU A 20 -6.94 -2.06 -9.14
N ALA A 21 -5.70 -2.41 -8.81
CA ALA A 21 -4.62 -2.48 -9.78
C ALA A 21 -4.92 -3.48 -10.90
N LEU A 22 -5.51 -4.65 -10.55
CA LEU A 22 -5.91 -5.68 -11.51
C LEU A 22 -7.09 -5.26 -12.39
N ALA A 23 -8.01 -4.46 -11.86
CA ALA A 23 -9.14 -3.91 -12.61
C ALA A 23 -8.69 -2.85 -13.64
N ALA A 24 -7.60 -2.13 -13.37
CA ALA A 24 -7.05 -1.07 -14.25
C ALA A 24 -6.15 -1.64 -15.38
N LYS A 25 -6.51 -2.76 -15.99
CA LYS A 25 -5.72 -3.54 -16.95
C LYS A 25 -5.23 -2.78 -18.19
N ASP A 26 -5.92 -1.70 -18.57
CA ASP A 26 -5.55 -0.87 -19.72
C ASP A 26 -4.51 0.22 -19.34
N GLU A 27 -4.29 0.44 -18.04
CA GLU A 27 -3.39 1.46 -17.48
C GLU A 27 -2.19 0.84 -16.76
N ILE A 28 -2.39 -0.33 -16.13
CA ILE A 28 -1.41 -1.05 -15.30
C ILE A 28 -1.20 -2.48 -15.81
N GLU A 29 0.06 -2.88 -15.92
CA GLU A 29 0.52 -4.26 -16.02
C GLU A 29 1.17 -4.66 -14.69
N VAL A 30 0.50 -5.52 -13.91
CA VAL A 30 1.08 -6.10 -12.69
C VAL A 30 2.02 -7.24 -13.10
N VAL A 31 3.34 -7.02 -13.03
CA VAL A 31 4.34 -8.00 -13.44
C VAL A 31 4.70 -9.00 -12.35
N GLY A 32 4.23 -8.77 -11.14
CA GLY A 32 4.36 -9.67 -9.99
C GLY A 32 3.96 -9.00 -8.69
N ILE A 33 3.73 -9.81 -7.68
CA ILE A 33 3.47 -9.39 -6.30
C ILE A 33 4.57 -9.94 -5.42
N THR A 34 5.17 -9.09 -4.58
CA THR A 34 6.10 -9.48 -3.52
C THR A 34 5.42 -9.30 -2.18
N THR A 35 5.61 -10.24 -1.27
CA THR A 35 4.97 -10.17 0.05
C THR A 35 5.99 -9.97 1.16
N VAL A 36 5.57 -9.33 2.23
CA VAL A 36 6.40 -9.03 3.40
C VAL A 36 5.60 -9.29 4.68
N ASN A 37 6.28 -9.41 5.81
CA ASN A 37 5.63 -9.42 7.13
C ASN A 37 5.20 -7.99 7.49
N GLY A 38 4.01 -7.85 8.03
CA GLY A 38 3.47 -6.56 8.48
C GLY A 38 2.11 -6.74 9.16
N ASN A 39 1.01 -6.45 8.48
CA ASN A 39 -0.35 -6.56 9.00
C ASN A 39 -0.60 -7.89 9.72
N VAL A 40 -0.12 -8.98 9.12
CA VAL A 40 -0.05 -10.32 9.72
C VAL A 40 1.28 -10.97 9.34
N GLY A 41 1.60 -12.11 9.95
CA GLY A 41 2.83 -12.85 9.63
C GLY A 41 2.91 -13.29 8.16
N LEU A 42 4.13 -13.44 7.64
CA LEU A 42 4.38 -13.82 6.23
C LEU A 42 3.66 -15.11 5.82
N HIS A 43 3.43 -16.03 6.76
CA HIS A 43 2.69 -17.27 6.53
C HIS A 43 1.19 -17.05 6.22
N TYR A 44 0.67 -15.84 6.44
CA TYR A 44 -0.65 -15.39 6.00
C TYR A 44 -0.55 -14.46 4.79
N THR A 45 0.39 -13.50 4.78
CA THR A 45 0.45 -12.49 3.71
C THR A 45 0.68 -13.11 2.34
N THR A 46 1.56 -14.11 2.23
CA THR A 46 1.82 -14.80 0.95
C THR A 46 0.60 -15.60 0.46
N PRO A 47 -0.04 -16.47 1.26
CA PRO A 47 -1.29 -17.11 0.87
C PRO A 47 -2.42 -16.13 0.55
N ASN A 48 -2.53 -15.01 1.27
CA ASN A 48 -3.55 -14.00 1.02
C ASN A 48 -3.39 -13.37 -0.38
N ALA A 49 -2.16 -13.05 -0.81
CA ALA A 49 -1.91 -12.60 -2.18
C ALA A 49 -2.40 -13.63 -3.22
N CYS A 50 -2.14 -14.91 -3.00
CA CYS A 50 -2.63 -16.00 -3.87
C CYS A 50 -4.16 -16.08 -3.88
N LYS A 51 -4.82 -15.93 -2.73
CA LYS A 51 -6.28 -15.91 -2.60
C LYS A 51 -6.91 -14.75 -3.36
N ILE A 52 -6.34 -13.54 -3.23
CA ILE A 52 -6.82 -12.33 -3.92
C ILE A 52 -6.70 -12.48 -5.44
N LEU A 53 -5.56 -12.99 -5.94
CA LEU A 53 -5.37 -13.26 -7.36
C LEU A 53 -6.34 -14.31 -7.90
N THR A 54 -6.64 -15.33 -7.11
CA THR A 54 -7.62 -16.37 -7.46
C THR A 54 -9.03 -15.79 -7.55
N LEU A 55 -9.43 -14.97 -6.58
CA LEU A 55 -10.71 -14.24 -6.60
C LEU A 55 -10.84 -13.35 -7.85
N ALA A 56 -9.75 -12.67 -8.22
CA ALA A 56 -9.72 -11.80 -9.40
C ALA A 56 -9.63 -12.56 -10.73
N GLY A 57 -9.49 -13.90 -10.74
CA GLY A 57 -9.27 -14.71 -11.93
C GLY A 57 -7.91 -14.43 -12.61
N ARG A 58 -6.90 -13.95 -11.84
CA ARG A 58 -5.56 -13.55 -12.31
C ARG A 58 -4.47 -14.45 -11.72
N THR A 59 -4.68 -15.76 -11.78
CA THR A 59 -3.68 -16.74 -11.31
C THR A 59 -2.41 -16.80 -12.17
N ASP A 60 -2.40 -16.11 -13.32
CA ASP A 60 -1.26 -15.90 -14.19
C ASP A 60 -0.16 -15.00 -13.58
N ILE A 61 -0.51 -14.11 -12.63
CA ILE A 61 0.45 -13.20 -12.00
C ILE A 61 1.24 -13.95 -10.92
N PRO A 62 2.60 -13.90 -10.98
CA PRO A 62 3.43 -14.58 -9.99
C PRO A 62 3.42 -13.86 -8.63
N VAL A 63 3.52 -14.64 -7.55
CA VAL A 63 3.64 -14.17 -6.17
C VAL A 63 4.95 -14.67 -5.60
N TYR A 64 5.73 -13.79 -4.97
CA TYR A 64 7.02 -14.10 -4.38
C TYR A 64 7.02 -13.82 -2.89
N SER A 65 7.37 -14.81 -2.09
CA SER A 65 7.50 -14.67 -0.65
C SER A 65 8.79 -13.91 -0.29
N GLY A 66 8.68 -12.90 0.55
CA GLY A 66 9.80 -12.03 0.92
C GLY A 66 10.22 -12.14 2.38
N CYS A 67 10.54 -11.00 3.00
CA CYS A 67 11.09 -10.95 4.34
C CYS A 67 10.04 -11.26 5.40
N ALA A 68 10.34 -12.24 6.25
CA ALA A 68 9.48 -12.63 7.37
C ALA A 68 9.70 -11.78 8.64
N LYS A 69 10.72 -10.90 8.62
CA LYS A 69 11.10 -10.06 9.76
C LYS A 69 11.62 -8.71 9.27
N PRO A 70 11.43 -7.64 10.07
CA PRO A 70 12.14 -6.38 9.90
C PRO A 70 13.65 -6.55 9.95
N LEU A 71 14.41 -5.54 9.54
CA LEU A 71 15.87 -5.59 9.47
C LEU A 71 16.51 -5.82 10.85
N GLU A 72 16.07 -5.05 11.85
CA GLU A 72 16.70 -5.02 13.19
C GLU A 72 15.72 -5.36 14.33
N ARG A 73 14.43 -5.58 14.03
CA ARG A 73 13.38 -5.69 15.04
C ARG A 73 12.71 -7.05 15.06
N GLU A 74 12.04 -7.35 16.16
CA GLU A 74 11.11 -8.50 16.19
C GLU A 74 9.86 -8.15 15.37
N PRO A 75 9.26 -9.15 14.71
CA PRO A 75 8.06 -8.95 13.92
C PRO A 75 6.91 -8.39 14.77
N LEU A 76 6.21 -7.43 14.21
CA LEU A 76 4.99 -6.85 14.76
C LEU A 76 3.85 -7.13 13.82
N SER A 77 2.61 -7.13 14.32
CA SER A 77 1.40 -7.34 13.52
C SER A 77 0.28 -6.38 13.93
N ALA A 78 -0.73 -6.27 13.08
CA ALA A 78 -1.94 -5.48 13.29
C ALA A 78 -3.20 -6.36 13.18
N GLU A 79 -3.17 -7.56 13.75
CA GLU A 79 -4.26 -8.53 13.71
C GLU A 79 -5.57 -7.98 14.27
N GLU A 80 -5.52 -7.07 15.25
CA GLU A 80 -6.70 -6.38 15.79
C GLU A 80 -7.40 -5.48 14.76
N VAL A 81 -6.66 -5.01 13.75
CA VAL A 81 -7.18 -4.14 12.67
C VAL A 81 -7.60 -4.97 11.46
N HIS A 82 -6.77 -5.94 11.06
CA HIS A 82 -6.95 -6.71 9.82
C HIS A 82 -7.61 -8.08 10.01
N GLY A 83 -7.86 -8.49 11.29
CA GLY A 83 -8.24 -9.86 11.63
C GLY A 83 -7.03 -10.79 11.73
N ASN A 84 -7.19 -11.92 12.44
CA ASN A 84 -6.08 -12.85 12.71
C ASN A 84 -5.48 -13.47 11.43
N ASP A 85 -6.21 -13.49 10.34
CA ASP A 85 -5.80 -14.02 9.04
C ASP A 85 -5.43 -12.92 8.02
N GLY A 86 -5.55 -11.64 8.40
CA GLY A 86 -5.34 -10.48 7.54
C GLY A 86 -6.51 -10.16 6.60
N LEU A 87 -7.47 -11.05 6.42
CA LEU A 87 -8.64 -10.86 5.54
C LEU A 87 -9.96 -10.74 6.31
N GLY A 88 -9.93 -10.09 7.47
CA GLY A 88 -11.12 -9.81 8.26
C GLY A 88 -11.72 -11.00 8.98
N GLY A 89 -11.05 -12.15 9.01
CA GLY A 89 -11.56 -13.37 9.64
C GLY A 89 -12.76 -13.99 8.93
N ILE A 90 -12.95 -13.72 7.64
CA ILE A 90 -14.12 -14.19 6.87
C ILE A 90 -14.05 -15.68 6.49
N GLY A 91 -12.92 -16.35 6.82
CA GLY A 91 -12.74 -17.76 6.47
C GLY A 91 -12.59 -18.00 4.97
N PHE A 92 -11.89 -17.12 4.26
CA PHE A 92 -11.68 -17.29 2.82
C PHE A 92 -10.98 -18.64 2.56
N PRO A 93 -11.50 -19.46 1.63
CA PRO A 93 -10.99 -20.81 1.41
C PRO A 93 -9.55 -20.80 0.87
N ASP A 94 -8.84 -21.90 1.12
CA ASP A 94 -7.54 -22.11 0.50
C ASP A 94 -7.68 -22.29 -1.00
N VAL A 95 -6.63 -21.90 -1.73
CA VAL A 95 -6.60 -21.88 -3.19
C VAL A 95 -5.47 -22.77 -3.74
N GLU A 96 -5.60 -23.20 -4.99
CA GLU A 96 -4.56 -24.03 -5.64
C GLU A 96 -3.31 -23.23 -6.03
N LYS A 97 -3.47 -21.92 -6.27
CA LYS A 97 -2.33 -21.04 -6.60
C LYS A 97 -1.31 -21.04 -5.46
N GLN A 98 -0.07 -21.29 -5.83
CA GLN A 98 1.08 -21.28 -4.93
C GLN A 98 2.02 -20.10 -5.28
N PRO A 99 2.82 -19.61 -4.32
CA PRO A 99 3.89 -18.67 -4.62
C PRO A 99 5.00 -19.34 -5.42
N GLU A 100 5.80 -18.52 -6.09
CA GLU A 100 7.03 -18.94 -6.77
C GLU A 100 8.11 -19.33 -5.75
N GLU A 101 9.07 -20.17 -6.16
CA GLU A 101 10.20 -20.59 -5.31
C GLU A 101 11.24 -19.48 -5.14
N GLU A 102 11.33 -18.53 -6.09
CA GLU A 102 12.27 -17.43 -6.05
C GLU A 102 11.94 -16.48 -4.90
N PHE A 103 12.95 -16.06 -4.15
CA PHE A 103 12.77 -15.09 -3.05
C PHE A 103 12.44 -13.69 -3.60
N ALA A 104 11.49 -12.98 -2.97
CA ALA A 104 11.00 -11.68 -3.44
C ALA A 104 12.09 -10.66 -3.73
N VAL A 105 13.14 -10.61 -2.90
CA VAL A 105 14.28 -9.70 -3.10
C VAL A 105 15.03 -10.01 -4.39
N ASP A 106 15.19 -11.29 -4.71
CA ASP A 106 15.85 -11.73 -5.96
C ASP A 106 15.02 -11.35 -7.17
N PHE A 107 13.71 -11.58 -7.10
CA PHE A 107 12.77 -11.17 -8.12
C PHE A 107 12.77 -9.65 -8.36
N LEU A 108 12.74 -8.83 -7.29
CA LEU A 108 12.81 -7.37 -7.38
C LEU A 108 14.05 -6.90 -8.13
N VAL A 109 15.23 -7.40 -7.74
CA VAL A 109 16.51 -7.05 -8.38
C VAL A 109 16.55 -7.49 -9.84
N ARG A 110 16.16 -8.74 -10.10
CA ARG A 110 16.12 -9.29 -11.46
C ARG A 110 15.16 -8.51 -12.36
N LYS A 111 13.94 -8.25 -11.89
CA LYS A 111 12.92 -7.58 -12.68
C LYS A 111 13.26 -6.11 -12.95
N ALA A 112 13.88 -5.41 -11.98
CA ALA A 112 14.36 -4.05 -12.19
C ALA A 112 15.45 -3.99 -13.28
N ARG A 113 16.38 -4.97 -13.28
CA ARG A 113 17.41 -5.08 -14.35
C ARG A 113 16.81 -5.38 -15.73
N GLU A 114 15.77 -6.23 -15.79
CA GLU A 114 15.09 -6.58 -17.03
C GLU A 114 14.34 -5.36 -17.61
N LEU A 115 13.65 -4.57 -16.77
CA LEU A 115 12.78 -3.46 -17.19
C LEU A 115 13.50 -2.10 -17.26
N LYS A 116 14.71 -1.97 -16.76
CA LYS A 116 15.61 -0.80 -16.88
C LYS A 116 14.90 0.56 -16.97
N GLY A 117 14.41 1.07 -15.83
CA GLY A 117 13.80 2.39 -15.78
C GLY A 117 12.36 2.46 -16.31
N GLU A 118 11.71 1.31 -16.58
CA GLU A 118 10.27 1.23 -16.83
C GLU A 118 9.47 0.76 -15.61
N LEU A 119 10.15 0.07 -14.65
CA LEU A 119 9.52 -0.50 -13.47
C LEU A 119 9.07 0.58 -12.49
N VAL A 120 7.79 0.53 -12.14
CA VAL A 120 7.23 1.27 -11.01
C VAL A 120 7.06 0.33 -9.83
N LEU A 121 7.56 0.72 -8.67
CA LEU A 121 7.31 -0.01 -7.42
C LEU A 121 6.15 0.63 -6.68
N VAL A 122 5.24 -0.22 -6.19
CA VAL A 122 4.09 0.17 -5.38
C VAL A 122 4.18 -0.57 -4.04
N PRO A 123 5.10 -0.15 -3.15
CA PRO A 123 5.16 -0.72 -1.80
C PRO A 123 4.02 -0.14 -0.96
N ILE A 124 3.17 -1.02 -0.45
CA ILE A 124 2.04 -0.70 0.41
C ILE A 124 2.13 -1.39 1.78
N GLY A 125 3.22 -2.13 2.02
CA GLY A 125 3.62 -2.69 3.30
C GLY A 125 4.96 -2.13 3.80
N PRO A 126 5.53 -2.71 4.87
CA PRO A 126 6.86 -2.36 5.38
C PRO A 126 7.94 -2.53 4.32
N LEU A 127 8.91 -1.61 4.27
CA LEU A 127 9.86 -1.47 3.16
C LEU A 127 11.06 -2.46 3.21
N THR A 128 10.98 -3.51 4.00
CA THR A 128 12.07 -4.48 4.25
C THR A 128 12.58 -5.14 2.96
N ASN A 129 11.67 -5.56 2.07
CA ASN A 129 12.07 -6.17 0.79
C ASN A 129 12.84 -5.18 -0.09
N LEU A 130 12.40 -3.92 -0.17
CA LEU A 130 13.07 -2.88 -0.95
C LEU A 130 14.45 -2.56 -0.39
N ALA A 131 14.57 -2.42 0.94
CA ALA A 131 15.86 -2.20 1.59
C ALA A 131 16.84 -3.33 1.30
N LYS A 132 16.40 -4.59 1.39
CA LYS A 132 17.21 -5.76 1.04
C LYS A 132 17.59 -5.80 -0.45
N ALA A 133 16.71 -5.34 -1.35
CA ALA A 133 17.03 -5.25 -2.77
C ALA A 133 18.12 -4.19 -3.04
N ILE A 134 18.07 -3.05 -2.33
CA ILE A 134 19.09 -2.00 -2.39
C ILE A 134 20.44 -2.52 -1.87
N GLU A 135 20.44 -3.20 -0.70
CA GLU A 135 21.65 -3.81 -0.12
C GLU A 135 22.27 -4.85 -1.07
N LYS A 136 21.42 -5.65 -1.73
CA LYS A 136 21.87 -6.72 -2.63
C LYS A 136 22.42 -6.19 -3.95
N ASP A 137 21.82 -5.13 -4.50
CA ASP A 137 22.22 -4.53 -5.77
C ASP A 137 22.07 -3.00 -5.73
N PRO A 138 23.16 -2.25 -5.51
CA PRO A 138 23.09 -0.78 -5.52
C PRO A 138 22.56 -0.18 -6.84
N GLU A 139 22.69 -0.89 -7.98
CA GLU A 139 22.12 -0.45 -9.27
C GLU A 139 20.59 -0.62 -9.33
N PHE A 140 19.96 -1.32 -8.38
CA PHE A 140 18.52 -1.44 -8.27
C PHE A 140 17.82 -0.08 -8.29
N VAL A 141 18.37 0.88 -7.56
CA VAL A 141 17.85 2.27 -7.48
C VAL A 141 17.80 2.94 -8.85
N ASN A 142 18.85 2.77 -9.66
CA ASN A 142 18.94 3.37 -11.00
C ASN A 142 18.00 2.71 -12.02
N ASN A 143 17.66 1.43 -11.80
CA ASN A 143 16.82 0.64 -12.69
C ASN A 143 15.31 0.83 -12.43
N VAL A 144 14.92 1.40 -11.28
CA VAL A 144 13.53 1.71 -10.96
C VAL A 144 13.14 3.09 -11.51
N LYS A 145 11.98 3.19 -12.13
CA LYS A 145 11.43 4.42 -12.70
C LYS A 145 10.96 5.38 -11.61
N GLU A 146 10.10 4.88 -10.73
CA GLU A 146 9.52 5.61 -9.62
C GLU A 146 8.96 4.65 -8.56
N ILE A 147 8.75 5.19 -7.37
CA ILE A 147 8.07 4.54 -6.25
C ILE A 147 6.81 5.37 -5.92
N VAL A 148 5.67 4.69 -5.77
CA VAL A 148 4.45 5.25 -5.18
C VAL A 148 4.09 4.38 -4.00
N MET A 149 4.34 4.88 -2.79
CA MET A 149 4.22 4.08 -1.56
C MET A 149 3.08 4.53 -0.67
N MET A 150 2.51 3.58 0.07
CA MET A 150 1.74 3.87 1.27
C MET A 150 2.65 3.79 2.49
N GLY A 151 2.70 4.84 3.27
CA GLY A 151 3.46 4.87 4.52
C GLY A 151 3.75 6.27 5.02
N GLY A 152 4.10 6.35 6.29
CA GLY A 152 4.48 7.59 6.94
C GLY A 152 3.36 8.61 7.13
N ALA A 153 3.74 9.76 7.63
CA ALA A 153 2.87 10.93 7.80
C ALA A 153 3.69 12.19 8.06
N GLU A 154 3.10 13.36 7.90
CA GLU A 154 3.74 14.64 8.25
C GLU A 154 3.41 15.08 9.67
N PHE A 155 2.16 14.89 10.12
CA PHE A 155 1.67 15.52 11.35
C PHE A 155 1.11 14.55 12.39
N LYS A 156 1.01 13.26 12.09
CA LYS A 156 0.37 12.29 12.99
C LYS A 156 0.92 10.87 12.80
N GLY A 157 0.53 9.98 13.72
CA GLY A 157 0.74 8.55 13.61
C GLY A 157 -0.57 7.78 13.82
N ASN A 158 -0.50 6.47 13.64
CA ASN A 158 -1.59 5.54 13.97
C ASN A 158 -1.15 4.46 14.96
N VAL A 159 0.13 4.15 15.05
CA VAL A 159 0.69 3.22 16.04
C VAL A 159 1.26 3.96 17.24
N THR A 160 1.99 5.02 17.00
CA THR A 160 2.41 6.00 18.02
C THR A 160 1.81 7.36 17.67
N PRO A 161 1.91 8.38 18.55
CA PRO A 161 1.44 9.71 18.20
C PRO A 161 2.07 10.31 16.93
N THR A 162 3.23 9.80 16.50
CA THR A 162 4.03 10.37 15.42
C THR A 162 4.41 9.38 14.33
N ALA A 163 4.26 8.06 14.54
CA ALA A 163 4.68 7.04 13.61
C ALA A 163 3.49 6.31 12.96
N GLU A 164 3.58 6.13 11.65
CA GLU A 164 2.69 5.30 10.86
C GLU A 164 3.22 3.84 10.87
N PHE A 165 2.30 2.87 10.75
CA PHE A 165 2.56 1.44 10.96
C PHE A 165 3.67 0.88 10.07
N ASN A 166 3.63 1.08 8.75
CA ASN A 166 4.62 0.52 7.83
C ASN A 166 6.04 0.99 8.14
N PHE A 167 6.18 2.29 8.47
CA PHE A 167 7.48 2.86 8.84
C PHE A 167 7.88 2.51 10.27
N TRP A 168 6.92 2.31 11.16
CA TRP A 168 7.20 1.91 12.54
C TRP A 168 7.62 0.44 12.65
N VAL A 169 7.08 -0.45 11.79
CA VAL A 169 7.47 -1.86 11.74
C VAL A 169 8.93 -2.01 11.34
N ASP A 170 9.41 -1.26 10.36
CA ASP A 170 10.82 -1.31 9.92
C ASP A 170 11.34 0.09 9.52
N PRO A 171 11.62 0.97 10.52
CA PRO A 171 12.12 2.31 10.23
C PRO A 171 13.52 2.32 9.63
N GLU A 172 14.34 1.30 9.91
CA GLU A 172 15.66 1.14 9.30
C GLU A 172 15.50 0.91 7.79
N ALA A 173 14.57 0.05 7.37
CA ALA A 173 14.28 -0.17 5.95
C ALA A 173 13.73 1.10 5.29
N ALA A 174 12.79 1.80 5.94
CA ALA A 174 12.27 3.06 5.44
C ALA A 174 13.40 4.08 5.24
N LYS A 175 14.30 4.23 6.22
CA LYS A 175 15.45 5.13 6.10
C LYS A 175 16.36 4.77 4.93
N ILE A 176 16.70 3.49 4.75
CA ILE A 176 17.50 3.02 3.62
C ILE A 176 16.85 3.43 2.29
N VAL A 177 15.54 3.24 2.13
CA VAL A 177 14.82 3.58 0.90
C VAL A 177 14.84 5.08 0.62
N PHE A 178 14.60 5.95 1.63
CA PHE A 178 14.63 7.41 1.44
C PHE A 178 16.03 7.97 1.20
N ASP A 179 17.06 7.32 1.74
CA ASP A 179 18.46 7.70 1.55
C ASP A 179 19.08 7.17 0.25
N ALA A 180 18.48 6.14 -0.38
CA ALA A 180 19.02 5.46 -1.55
C ALA A 180 19.15 6.32 -2.81
N GLY A 181 18.38 7.41 -2.92
CA GLY A 181 18.47 8.35 -4.04
C GLY A 181 17.66 7.93 -5.27
N PHE A 182 16.52 7.29 -5.10
CA PHE A 182 15.59 7.03 -6.20
C PHE A 182 15.21 8.32 -6.93
N LYS A 183 14.99 8.21 -8.23
CA LYS A 183 14.66 9.36 -9.10
C LYS A 183 13.36 10.06 -8.72
N LYS A 184 12.37 9.29 -8.26
CA LYS A 184 11.07 9.81 -7.85
C LYS A 184 10.45 8.89 -6.81
N ILE A 185 10.09 9.45 -5.66
CA ILE A 185 9.29 8.83 -4.63
C ILE A 185 8.04 9.68 -4.42
N THR A 186 6.87 9.05 -4.40
CA THR A 186 5.62 9.66 -3.94
C THR A 186 5.19 8.92 -2.68
N MET A 187 5.17 9.61 -1.55
CA MET A 187 4.72 9.11 -0.26
C MET A 187 3.25 9.49 -0.05
N VAL A 188 2.40 8.48 0.03
CA VAL A 188 0.97 8.63 0.38
C VAL A 188 0.81 8.25 1.83
N GLY A 189 0.91 9.25 2.70
CA GLY A 189 0.87 9.09 4.15
C GLY A 189 -0.51 9.38 4.75
N LEU A 190 -0.61 9.21 6.08
CA LEU A 190 -1.87 9.32 6.83
C LEU A 190 -2.57 10.68 6.65
N ASP A 191 -1.83 11.76 6.36
CA ASP A 191 -2.42 13.10 6.21
C ASP A 191 -3.35 13.21 4.99
N ALA A 192 -3.04 12.49 3.90
CA ALA A 192 -3.91 12.41 2.73
C ALA A 192 -5.03 11.37 2.92
N ILE A 193 -4.75 10.29 3.64
CA ILE A 193 -5.62 9.12 3.81
C ILE A 193 -6.92 9.43 4.56
N ASP A 194 -6.96 10.46 5.39
CA ASP A 194 -8.19 10.84 6.12
C ASP A 194 -9.41 11.04 5.22
N ASN A 195 -9.20 11.41 3.97
CA ASN A 195 -10.25 11.62 2.99
C ASN A 195 -10.44 10.42 2.02
N ALA A 196 -9.60 9.39 2.09
CA ALA A 196 -9.74 8.17 1.30
C ALA A 196 -10.64 7.16 2.04
N ARG A 197 -11.94 7.39 2.03
CA ARG A 197 -12.88 6.70 2.91
C ARG A 197 -13.86 5.80 2.18
N MET A 198 -14.08 4.64 2.77
CA MET A 198 -15.24 3.79 2.50
C MET A 198 -16.31 4.13 3.55
N ASN A 199 -17.26 4.99 3.22
CA ASN A 199 -18.36 5.36 4.09
C ASN A 199 -19.48 4.29 4.07
N PRO A 200 -20.50 4.36 4.97
CA PRO A 200 -21.58 3.37 5.01
C PRO A 200 -22.37 3.24 3.72
N ALA A 201 -22.57 4.33 2.97
CA ALA A 201 -23.33 4.29 1.72
C ALA A 201 -22.55 3.54 0.62
N LEU A 202 -21.24 3.78 0.51
CA LEU A 202 -20.38 3.06 -0.42
C LEU A 202 -20.28 1.57 -0.06
N ARG A 203 -20.24 1.26 1.23
CA ARG A 203 -20.26 -0.13 1.68
C ARG A 203 -21.58 -0.83 1.33
N GLU A 204 -22.71 -0.15 1.54
CA GLU A 204 -24.02 -0.68 1.13
C GLU A 204 -24.10 -0.85 -0.40
N LEU A 205 -23.55 0.08 -1.16
CA LEU A 205 -23.47 -0.05 -2.62
C LEU A 205 -22.71 -1.32 -3.04
N LEU A 206 -21.59 -1.64 -2.39
CA LEU A 206 -20.85 -2.89 -2.67
C LEU A 206 -21.70 -4.14 -2.40
N TYR A 207 -22.53 -4.12 -1.36
CA TYR A 207 -23.47 -5.21 -1.08
C TYR A 207 -24.52 -5.34 -2.19
N GLN A 208 -25.06 -4.22 -2.70
CA GLN A 208 -26.05 -4.21 -3.78
C GLN A 208 -25.49 -4.60 -5.15
N ILE A 209 -24.20 -4.34 -5.41
CA ILE A 209 -23.49 -4.76 -6.65
C ILE A 209 -23.48 -6.28 -6.80
N ASP A 210 -23.37 -7.00 -5.69
CA ASP A 210 -23.58 -8.45 -5.58
C ASP A 210 -22.67 -9.33 -6.48
N THR A 211 -21.47 -8.85 -6.80
CA THR A 211 -20.43 -9.65 -7.47
C THR A 211 -19.52 -10.36 -6.45
N PRO A 212 -18.79 -11.42 -6.83
CA PRO A 212 -17.83 -12.06 -5.92
C PRO A 212 -16.83 -11.07 -5.33
N VAL A 213 -16.31 -10.13 -6.13
CA VAL A 213 -15.35 -9.10 -5.69
C VAL A 213 -16.00 -8.09 -4.77
N SER A 214 -17.19 -7.58 -5.09
CA SER A 214 -17.86 -6.58 -4.25
C SER A 214 -18.29 -7.17 -2.90
N LYS A 215 -18.78 -8.40 -2.89
CA LYS A 215 -19.07 -9.14 -1.64
C LYS A 215 -17.85 -9.34 -0.78
N PHE A 216 -16.75 -9.78 -1.38
CA PHE A 216 -15.49 -9.95 -0.67
C PHE A 216 -15.05 -8.64 -0.02
N ILE A 217 -15.06 -7.52 -0.74
CA ILE A 217 -14.70 -6.19 -0.19
C ILE A 217 -15.67 -5.80 0.95
N TYR A 218 -16.97 -6.02 0.76
CA TYR A 218 -17.96 -5.75 1.81
C TYR A 218 -17.67 -6.55 3.09
N ASP A 219 -17.37 -7.82 2.95
CA ASP A 219 -17.15 -8.73 4.07
C ASP A 219 -15.84 -8.41 4.82
N ILE A 220 -14.70 -8.30 4.12
CA ILE A 220 -13.41 -8.02 4.75
C ILE A 220 -13.37 -6.63 5.43
N THR A 221 -14.07 -5.62 4.91
CA THR A 221 -14.11 -4.28 5.51
C THR A 221 -14.90 -4.21 6.80
N ARG A 222 -15.60 -5.27 7.21
CA ARG A 222 -16.36 -5.28 8.47
C ARG A 222 -15.45 -5.10 9.68
N VAL A 223 -14.29 -5.74 9.70
CA VAL A 223 -13.33 -5.60 10.81
C VAL A 223 -12.84 -4.16 10.92
N TYR A 224 -12.56 -3.50 9.79
CA TYR A 224 -12.14 -2.09 9.74
C TYR A 224 -13.19 -1.14 10.28
N VAL A 225 -14.47 -1.32 9.90
CA VAL A 225 -15.58 -0.51 10.42
C VAL A 225 -15.76 -0.73 11.93
N ASN A 226 -15.61 -1.97 12.41
CA ASN A 226 -15.70 -2.27 13.83
C ASN A 226 -14.58 -1.60 14.61
N GLU A 227 -13.35 -1.60 14.08
CA GLU A 227 -12.20 -0.96 14.71
C GLU A 227 -12.36 0.58 14.69
N SER A 228 -12.75 1.17 13.55
CA SER A 228 -13.05 2.62 13.45
C SER A 228 -14.14 3.02 14.43
N TRP A 229 -15.17 2.20 14.61
CA TRP A 229 -16.20 2.47 15.61
C TRP A 229 -15.67 2.38 17.05
N ARG A 230 -14.82 1.40 17.33
CA ARG A 230 -14.25 1.19 18.66
C ARG A 230 -13.37 2.39 19.07
N THR A 231 -12.54 2.87 18.16
CA THR A 231 -11.50 3.88 18.42
C THR A 231 -11.99 5.31 18.20
N GLU A 232 -12.72 5.57 17.11
CA GLU A 232 -13.05 6.93 16.64
C GLU A 232 -14.58 7.22 16.61
N LYS A 233 -15.43 6.21 16.87
CA LYS A 233 -16.89 6.29 16.70
C LYS A 233 -17.31 6.59 15.26
N ASP A 234 -16.52 6.15 14.30
CA ASP A 234 -16.77 6.29 12.89
C ASP A 234 -17.42 5.01 12.31
N LEU A 235 -18.39 5.18 11.44
CA LEU A 235 -19.10 4.07 10.77
C LEU A 235 -18.48 3.69 9.41
N GLY A 236 -17.44 4.42 8.98
CA GLY A 236 -16.67 4.11 7.79
C GLY A 236 -15.30 3.52 8.12
N CYS A 237 -14.47 3.38 7.11
CA CYS A 237 -13.06 3.01 7.26
C CYS A 237 -12.19 3.74 6.24
N ARG A 238 -10.91 3.87 6.54
CA ARG A 238 -9.91 4.42 5.62
C ARG A 238 -9.38 3.30 4.73
N LEU A 239 -9.09 3.65 3.48
CA LEU A 239 -8.51 2.74 2.49
C LEU A 239 -7.13 3.25 2.09
N CYS A 240 -6.15 2.98 2.95
CA CYS A 240 -4.82 3.55 2.87
C CYS A 240 -4.09 3.16 1.58
N ASP A 241 -3.99 1.88 1.33
CA ASP A 241 -3.25 1.31 0.20
C ASP A 241 -3.94 1.57 -1.13
N VAL A 242 -5.27 1.58 -1.11
CA VAL A 242 -6.08 1.91 -2.29
C VAL A 242 -5.79 3.33 -2.77
N LEU A 243 -5.50 4.27 -1.84
CA LEU A 243 -5.12 5.63 -2.21
C LEU A 243 -3.77 5.68 -2.91
N ALA A 244 -2.79 4.87 -2.51
CA ALA A 244 -1.49 4.82 -3.19
C ALA A 244 -1.63 4.31 -4.64
N VAL A 245 -2.42 3.26 -4.86
CA VAL A 245 -2.72 2.78 -6.23
C VAL A 245 -3.54 3.81 -7.01
N SER A 246 -4.51 4.47 -6.36
CA SER A 246 -5.32 5.53 -7.01
C SER A 246 -4.46 6.73 -7.43
N GLN A 247 -3.46 7.11 -6.62
CA GLN A 247 -2.51 8.17 -6.93
C GLN A 247 -1.61 7.83 -8.13
N LEU A 248 -1.26 6.56 -8.31
CA LEU A 248 -0.54 6.10 -9.50
C LEU A 248 -1.42 6.18 -10.76
N LEU A 249 -2.70 5.80 -10.64
CA LEU A 249 -3.67 5.78 -11.75
C LEU A 249 -4.07 7.20 -12.18
N ASP A 250 -4.33 8.08 -11.22
CA ASP A 250 -4.65 9.49 -11.46
C ASP A 250 -3.91 10.39 -10.44
N PRO A 251 -2.78 11.00 -10.85
CA PRO A 251 -2.03 11.91 -9.99
C PRO A 251 -2.82 13.14 -9.49
N SER A 252 -4.00 13.42 -10.03
CA SER A 252 -4.86 14.52 -9.57
C SER A 252 -5.71 14.17 -8.34
N VAL A 253 -5.71 12.90 -7.90
CA VAL A 253 -6.42 12.44 -6.69
C VAL A 253 -5.84 13.09 -5.44
N CYS A 254 -4.51 13.20 -5.36
CA CYS A 254 -3.87 13.84 -4.23
C CYS A 254 -3.22 15.18 -4.59
N LYS A 255 -3.24 16.11 -3.63
CA LYS A 255 -2.33 17.26 -3.64
C LYS A 255 -0.99 16.82 -3.08
N VAL A 256 0.08 16.98 -3.85
CA VAL A 256 1.44 16.63 -3.43
C VAL A 256 2.31 17.88 -3.27
N VAL A 257 3.29 17.79 -2.38
CA VAL A 257 4.30 18.83 -2.17
C VAL A 257 5.70 18.22 -2.24
N ASP A 258 6.65 18.94 -2.81
CA ASP A 258 8.05 18.56 -2.76
C ASP A 258 8.59 18.68 -1.32
N ALA A 259 9.26 17.65 -0.85
CA ALA A 259 9.84 17.62 0.50
C ALA A 259 11.17 16.84 0.54
N TYR A 260 11.94 17.11 1.57
CA TYR A 260 12.94 16.19 2.08
C TYR A 260 12.32 15.41 3.23
N VAL A 261 12.32 14.11 3.13
CA VAL A 261 11.81 13.19 4.16
C VAL A 261 13.01 12.43 4.74
N ASP A 262 13.11 12.44 6.06
CA ASP A 262 14.03 11.63 6.85
C ASP A 262 13.24 10.74 7.81
N ILE A 263 13.81 9.63 8.22
CA ILE A 263 13.15 8.69 9.12
C ILE A 263 13.90 8.61 10.43
N GLU A 264 13.17 8.82 11.54
CA GLU A 264 13.72 8.63 12.87
C GLU A 264 13.71 7.13 13.23
N THR A 265 14.90 6.57 13.45
CA THR A 265 15.04 5.13 13.71
C THR A 265 15.22 4.79 15.18
N LYS A 266 15.33 5.78 16.08
CA LYS A 266 15.65 5.55 17.49
C LYS A 266 14.89 6.50 18.42
N GLY A 267 14.71 6.06 19.65
CA GLY A 267 14.18 6.90 20.72
C GLY A 267 12.65 7.04 20.69
N LEU A 268 12.14 8.12 21.30
CA LEU A 268 10.71 8.30 21.53
C LEU A 268 9.87 8.42 20.26
N CYS A 269 10.47 8.93 19.20
CA CYS A 269 9.79 9.19 17.91
C CYS A 269 10.23 8.21 16.81
N GLU A 270 10.72 7.03 17.17
CA GLU A 270 11.12 6.03 16.16
C GLU A 270 9.96 5.67 15.23
N GLY A 271 10.27 5.46 13.95
CA GLY A 271 9.30 5.25 12.88
C GLY A 271 8.65 6.53 12.35
N THR A 272 8.94 7.69 12.94
CA THR A 272 8.42 8.98 12.43
C THR A 272 9.10 9.38 11.13
N SER A 273 8.31 9.72 10.13
CA SER A 273 8.77 10.44 8.95
C SER A 273 8.84 11.94 9.24
N VAL A 274 10.05 12.47 9.25
CA VAL A 274 10.30 13.90 9.46
C VAL A 274 10.26 14.62 8.13
N VAL A 275 9.18 15.36 7.88
CA VAL A 275 8.91 15.98 6.57
C VAL A 275 9.33 17.43 6.55
N TYR A 276 10.31 17.75 5.73
CA TYR A 276 10.76 19.13 5.49
C TYR A 276 10.23 19.60 4.13
N ARG A 277 9.07 20.28 4.12
CA ARG A 277 8.50 20.85 2.90
C ARG A 277 9.46 21.85 2.26
N LYS A 278 9.66 21.75 0.96
CA LYS A 278 10.50 22.65 0.18
C LYS A 278 10.10 24.12 0.38
N GLY A 279 11.08 24.96 0.65
CA GLY A 279 10.90 26.39 0.83
C GLY A 279 10.37 26.82 2.22
N ARG A 280 9.96 25.86 3.09
CA ARG A 280 9.52 26.17 4.46
C ARG A 280 10.67 26.25 5.45
N TYR A 281 11.72 25.46 5.22
CA TYR A 281 12.89 25.36 6.10
C TYR A 281 14.15 25.75 5.33
N ALA A 282 14.73 26.94 5.60
CA ALA A 282 15.81 27.53 4.81
C ALA A 282 17.12 26.70 4.77
N HIS A 283 17.35 25.88 5.80
CA HIS A 283 18.52 25.02 5.89
C HIS A 283 18.40 23.70 5.13
N VAL A 284 17.20 23.36 4.66
CA VAL A 284 16.94 22.12 3.89
C VAL A 284 16.63 22.49 2.44
N GLN A 285 17.58 22.19 1.55
CA GLN A 285 17.46 22.49 0.12
C GLN A 285 17.27 21.24 -0.73
N LYS A 286 17.60 20.05 -0.18
CA LYS A 286 17.46 18.77 -0.87
C LYS A 286 15.97 18.35 -0.90
N VAL A 287 15.55 17.78 -2.01
CA VAL A 287 14.23 17.12 -2.16
C VAL A 287 14.51 15.67 -2.53
N ASN A 288 13.91 14.74 -1.82
CA ASN A 288 13.97 13.30 -2.13
C ASN A 288 12.59 12.66 -2.31
N CYS A 289 11.50 13.41 -2.04
CA CYS A 289 10.16 12.85 -2.04
C CYS A 289 9.10 13.89 -2.42
N GLN A 290 8.02 13.44 -3.04
CA GLN A 290 6.73 14.14 -3.12
C GLN A 290 5.82 13.55 -2.05
N VAL A 291 5.27 14.39 -1.17
CA VAL A 291 4.41 13.99 -0.06
C VAL A 291 2.97 14.37 -0.38
N ALA A 292 2.06 13.39 -0.34
CA ALA A 292 0.64 13.62 -0.48
C ALA A 292 0.10 14.25 0.82
N THR A 293 -0.58 15.38 0.68
CA THR A 293 -1.05 16.19 1.82
C THR A 293 -2.56 16.26 1.94
N TYR A 294 -3.27 15.88 0.88
CA TYR A 294 -4.73 15.90 0.83
C TYR A 294 -5.21 14.96 -0.29
N CYS A 295 -6.31 14.26 -0.06
CA CYS A 295 -7.01 13.45 -1.05
C CYS A 295 -8.36 14.11 -1.39
N ASP A 296 -8.68 14.22 -2.68
CA ASP A 296 -10.03 14.54 -3.14
C ASP A 296 -10.89 13.28 -3.10
N THR A 297 -11.79 13.21 -2.11
CA THR A 297 -12.64 12.03 -1.86
C THR A 297 -13.45 11.62 -3.09
N LYS A 298 -14.03 12.58 -3.84
CA LYS A 298 -14.84 12.26 -5.02
C LYS A 298 -14.02 11.67 -6.14
N LYS A 299 -12.85 12.24 -6.41
CA LYS A 299 -11.90 11.66 -7.38
C LYS A 299 -11.40 10.29 -6.98
N PHE A 300 -11.09 10.11 -5.69
CA PHE A 300 -10.70 8.81 -5.16
C PHE A 300 -11.78 7.74 -5.41
N VAL A 301 -13.03 8.06 -5.09
CA VAL A 301 -14.17 7.16 -5.33
C VAL A 301 -14.38 6.93 -6.84
N GLU A 302 -14.26 7.97 -7.66
CA GLU A 302 -14.35 7.89 -9.12
C GLU A 302 -13.26 6.96 -9.70
N VAL A 303 -12.01 7.09 -9.24
CA VAL A 303 -10.90 6.23 -9.66
C VAL A 303 -11.17 4.78 -9.27
N MET A 304 -11.54 4.52 -8.02
CA MET A 304 -11.77 3.18 -7.50
C MET A 304 -12.97 2.50 -8.19
N PHE A 305 -14.14 3.12 -8.13
CA PHE A 305 -15.36 2.52 -8.70
C PHE A 305 -15.33 2.50 -10.22
N GLY A 306 -14.77 3.52 -10.87
CA GLY A 306 -14.68 3.59 -12.34
C GLY A 306 -13.87 2.45 -12.96
N ARG A 307 -12.90 1.85 -12.23
CA ARG A 307 -12.14 0.68 -12.70
C ARG A 307 -12.74 -0.63 -12.24
N MET A 308 -13.17 -0.70 -10.98
CA MET A 308 -13.66 -1.94 -10.40
C MET A 308 -15.14 -2.23 -10.71
N PHE A 309 -15.97 -1.18 -10.78
CA PHE A 309 -17.42 -1.27 -10.95
C PHE A 309 -17.96 -0.12 -11.80
N PRO A 310 -17.56 -0.02 -13.09
CA PRO A 310 -17.81 1.16 -13.93
C PRO A 310 -19.30 1.51 -14.11
N GLU A 311 -20.19 0.52 -14.05
CA GLU A 311 -21.64 0.74 -14.14
C GLU A 311 -22.23 1.50 -12.94
N TYR A 312 -21.48 1.55 -11.81
CA TYR A 312 -21.95 2.14 -10.55
C TYR A 312 -21.18 3.41 -10.15
N VAL A 313 -20.25 3.89 -10.99
CA VAL A 313 -19.38 5.02 -10.64
C VAL A 313 -20.15 6.30 -10.33
N GLU A 314 -21.21 6.62 -11.08
CA GLU A 314 -22.01 7.82 -10.85
C GLU A 314 -22.70 7.77 -9.48
N VAL A 315 -23.30 6.62 -9.14
CA VAL A 315 -23.96 6.42 -7.83
C VAL A 315 -22.93 6.48 -6.71
N ALA A 316 -21.76 5.90 -6.90
CA ALA A 316 -20.69 5.93 -5.91
C ALA A 316 -20.21 7.37 -5.64
N VAL A 317 -19.94 8.16 -6.68
CA VAL A 317 -19.48 9.56 -6.56
C VAL A 317 -20.55 10.47 -5.93
N GLN A 318 -21.84 10.19 -6.15
CA GLN A 318 -22.93 10.92 -5.50
C GLN A 318 -23.01 10.65 -4.00
N ASN A 319 -22.52 9.51 -3.55
CA ASN A 319 -22.54 9.06 -2.15
C ASN A 319 -21.17 9.16 -1.45
N ALA A 320 -20.17 9.78 -2.11
CA ALA A 320 -18.82 9.96 -1.61
C ALA A 320 -18.69 11.08 -0.55
#